data_d0ea244cc603a48fefde8e0a08d64cc8
#
_entry.id   d0ea244cc603a48fefde8e0a08d64cc8
#
_cell.length_a   1.000
_cell.length_b   1.000
_cell.length_c   1.000
_cell.angle_alpha   90.00
_cell.angle_beta   90.00
_cell.angle_gamma   90.00
#
_symmetry.space_group_name_H-M   'P 1'
#
loop_
_entity.id
_entity.type
_entity.pdbx_description
1 polymer ?
#
loop_
_entity_poly.entity_id
_entity_poly.type
_entity_poly.pdbx_seq_one_letter_code
_entity_poly.pdbx_strand_id
1 'polypeptide(L)'
;MFKGSIVALITPFKNNKLDEDCYISLIHYHLKNGTSGLVPAGTTGESPTLNHKEHERVIELCVKESKGRIPVIAGTGSNSTDEAISLTKYAEKIGADAALIVTPYYNKPTQEGLYQHFKAINDNCSIPIIIYNIPPRSVVDMNVDTMARLFELKNIIGVKDATGDLNRVNQQKKKMGPDFIQLSGEDGTALEFNMRGGV
;
A
#
# COMPACT_ATOMS: atom_id res chain seq x y z
N MET A 1 0.60 -5.82 -13.76
CA MET A 1 1.86 -5.81 -13.01
C MET A 1 2.04 -4.41 -12.42
N PHE A 2 2.30 -4.30 -11.12
CA PHE A 2 2.43 -3.02 -10.41
C PHE A 2 3.82 -2.42 -10.64
N LYS A 3 3.93 -1.42 -11.52
CA LYS A 3 5.19 -0.73 -11.87
C LYS A 3 4.93 0.67 -12.42
N GLY A 4 5.95 1.51 -12.44
CA GLY A 4 5.87 2.87 -12.96
C GLY A 4 5.35 3.87 -11.94
N SER A 5 4.79 4.99 -12.38
CA SER A 5 4.28 6.04 -11.50
C SER A 5 2.95 5.64 -10.88
N ILE A 6 2.99 5.21 -9.61
CA ILE A 6 1.82 4.82 -8.84
C ILE A 6 1.55 5.90 -7.79
N VAL A 7 0.45 6.63 -7.94
CA VAL A 7 0.19 7.85 -7.16
C VAL A 7 -0.60 7.57 -5.90
N ALA A 8 -0.06 7.98 -4.74
CA ALA A 8 -0.80 8.07 -3.50
C ALA A 8 -1.73 9.29 -3.55
N LEU A 9 -3.03 9.05 -3.69
CA LEU A 9 -4.05 10.09 -3.82
C LEU A 9 -4.24 10.84 -2.50
N ILE A 10 -4.44 12.17 -2.61
CA ILE A 10 -4.98 12.97 -1.51
C ILE A 10 -6.48 12.72 -1.38
N THR A 11 -7.04 13.02 -0.21
CA THR A 11 -8.48 12.96 0.06
C THR A 11 -9.01 14.38 0.28
N PRO A 12 -9.67 15.00 -0.72
CA PRO A 12 -10.18 16.36 -0.59
C PRO A 12 -11.41 16.42 0.30
N PHE A 13 -11.48 17.48 1.11
CA PHE A 13 -12.62 17.78 1.99
C PHE A 13 -13.21 19.15 1.69
N LYS A 14 -14.54 19.27 1.81
CA LYS A 14 -15.28 20.52 1.72
C LYS A 14 -16.34 20.54 2.81
N ASN A 15 -16.37 21.60 3.61
CA ASN A 15 -17.33 21.73 4.72
C ASN A 15 -17.31 20.52 5.67
N ASN A 16 -16.11 20.03 6.04
CA ASN A 16 -15.87 18.86 6.88
C ASN A 16 -16.48 17.54 6.36
N LYS A 17 -16.66 17.43 5.04
CA LYS A 17 -17.11 16.20 4.39
C LYS A 17 -16.21 15.88 3.20
N LEU A 18 -16.12 14.62 2.84
CA LEU A 18 -15.45 14.19 1.62
C LEU A 18 -16.01 14.94 0.41
N ASP A 19 -15.15 15.62 -0.34
CA ASP A 19 -15.49 16.26 -1.62
C ASP A 19 -15.36 15.22 -2.73
N GLU A 20 -16.42 14.44 -2.92
CA GLU A 20 -16.43 13.35 -3.91
C GLU A 20 -16.21 13.87 -5.35
N ASP A 21 -16.77 15.03 -5.71
CA ASP A 21 -16.62 15.59 -7.05
C ASP A 21 -15.16 15.98 -7.33
N CYS A 22 -14.51 16.63 -6.36
CA CYS A 22 -13.10 16.95 -6.45
C CYS A 22 -12.25 15.67 -6.52
N TYR A 23 -12.56 14.67 -5.69
CA TYR A 23 -11.83 13.41 -5.68
C TYR A 23 -11.95 12.64 -7.01
N ILE A 24 -13.14 12.56 -7.58
CA ILE A 24 -13.40 11.98 -8.91
C ILE A 24 -12.61 12.72 -10.00
N SER A 25 -12.58 14.05 -9.91
CA SER A 25 -11.82 14.89 -10.85
C SER A 25 -10.33 14.62 -10.79
N LEU A 26 -9.76 14.38 -9.58
CA LEU A 26 -8.36 13.99 -9.40
C LEU A 26 -8.07 12.61 -10.01
N ILE A 27 -8.94 11.63 -9.79
CA ILE A 27 -8.80 10.31 -10.40
C ILE A 27 -8.76 10.44 -11.94
N HIS A 28 -9.71 11.17 -12.53
CA HIS A 28 -9.76 11.40 -13.97
C HIS A 28 -8.53 12.15 -14.48
N TYR A 29 -8.01 13.12 -13.72
CA TYR A 29 -6.76 13.81 -14.03
C TYR A 29 -5.60 12.82 -14.17
N HIS A 30 -5.41 11.93 -13.19
CA HIS A 30 -4.35 10.92 -13.21
C HIS A 30 -4.51 9.94 -14.37
N LEU A 31 -5.73 9.45 -14.61
CA LEU A 31 -6.02 8.58 -15.74
C LEU A 31 -5.65 9.20 -17.11
N LYS A 32 -5.78 10.53 -17.22
CA LYS A 32 -5.54 11.29 -18.46
C LYS A 32 -4.06 11.62 -18.66
N ASN A 33 -3.27 11.65 -17.57
CA ASN A 33 -1.88 12.07 -17.58
C ASN A 33 -0.87 10.93 -17.44
N GLY A 34 -1.25 9.69 -17.77
CA GLY A 34 -0.33 8.55 -17.88
C GLY A 34 0.12 7.96 -16.55
N THR A 35 -0.60 8.20 -15.45
CA THR A 35 -0.36 7.51 -14.18
C THR A 35 -0.56 6.01 -14.35
N SER A 36 0.33 5.21 -13.77
CA SER A 36 0.36 3.75 -13.95
C SER A 36 -0.45 2.98 -12.89
N GLY A 37 -0.86 3.64 -11.81
CA GLY A 37 -1.69 3.06 -10.75
C GLY A 37 -2.08 4.09 -9.70
N LEU A 38 -3.11 3.80 -8.90
CA LEU A 38 -3.61 4.69 -7.87
C LEU A 38 -3.63 4.02 -6.50
N VAL A 39 -3.28 4.78 -5.47
CA VAL A 39 -3.34 4.33 -4.07
C VAL A 39 -4.30 5.24 -3.30
N PRO A 40 -5.60 4.90 -3.22
CA PRO A 40 -6.53 5.56 -2.32
C PRO A 40 -6.26 5.20 -0.86
N ALA A 41 -6.64 6.06 0.06
CA ALA A 41 -6.56 5.84 1.52
C ALA A 41 -5.17 5.40 2.02
N GLY A 42 -4.09 5.87 1.38
CA GLY A 42 -2.74 5.76 1.91
C GLY A 42 -2.45 6.87 2.93
N THR A 43 -1.19 7.01 3.36
CA THR A 43 -0.74 8.07 4.27
C THR A 43 -1.05 9.46 3.70
N THR A 44 -0.76 9.68 2.42
CA THR A 44 -1.06 10.94 1.70
C THR A 44 -2.56 11.23 1.65
N GLY A 45 -3.38 10.19 1.60
CA GLY A 45 -4.85 10.28 1.63
C GLY A 45 -5.45 10.37 3.03
N GLU A 46 -4.63 10.63 4.05
CA GLU A 46 -5.05 10.88 5.44
C GLU A 46 -5.80 9.68 6.06
N SER A 47 -5.47 8.45 5.65
CA SER A 47 -6.11 7.22 6.12
C SER A 47 -6.37 7.15 7.63
N PRO A 48 -5.42 7.55 8.53
CA PRO A 48 -5.63 7.45 9.98
C PRO A 48 -6.72 8.37 10.54
N THR A 49 -7.15 9.38 9.79
CA THR A 49 -8.15 10.38 10.22
C THR A 49 -9.50 10.23 9.54
N LEU A 50 -9.60 9.34 8.55
CA LEU A 50 -10.87 8.96 7.94
C LEU A 50 -11.66 8.04 8.89
N ASN A 51 -12.96 8.28 9.05
CA ASN A 51 -13.80 7.25 9.64
C ASN A 51 -13.98 6.07 8.67
N HIS A 52 -14.43 4.92 9.15
CA HIS A 52 -14.51 3.70 8.32
C HIS A 52 -15.36 3.88 7.07
N LYS A 53 -16.46 4.63 7.14
CA LYS A 53 -17.34 4.89 5.98
C LYS A 53 -16.66 5.77 4.93
N GLU A 54 -15.93 6.79 5.38
CA GLU A 54 -15.15 7.64 4.47
C GLU A 54 -14.01 6.86 3.84
N HIS A 55 -13.31 6.04 4.62
CA HIS A 55 -12.23 5.18 4.14
C HIS A 55 -12.72 4.21 3.06
N GLU A 56 -13.79 3.50 3.33
CA GLU A 56 -14.45 2.60 2.38
C GLU A 56 -14.91 3.35 1.11
N ARG A 57 -15.53 4.53 1.30
CA ARG A 57 -16.05 5.34 0.21
C ARG A 57 -14.95 5.85 -0.74
N VAL A 58 -13.82 6.29 -0.20
CA VAL A 58 -12.66 6.74 -0.98
C VAL A 58 -12.13 5.61 -1.86
N ILE A 59 -12.02 4.40 -1.33
CA ILE A 59 -11.57 3.23 -2.10
C ILE A 59 -12.61 2.85 -3.16
N GLU A 60 -13.89 2.82 -2.81
CA GLU A 60 -15.00 2.51 -3.72
C GLU A 60 -15.02 3.46 -4.93
N LEU A 61 -14.94 4.76 -4.69
CA LEU A 61 -14.90 5.77 -5.75
C LEU A 61 -13.69 5.56 -6.67
N CYS A 62 -12.52 5.29 -6.08
CA CYS A 62 -11.30 5.08 -6.87
C CYS A 62 -11.43 3.85 -7.78
N VAL A 63 -11.89 2.71 -7.27
CA VAL A 63 -12.11 1.48 -8.04
C VAL A 63 -13.15 1.72 -9.14
N LYS A 64 -14.30 2.32 -8.80
CA LYS A 64 -15.38 2.63 -9.74
C LYS A 64 -14.92 3.53 -10.88
N GLU A 65 -14.22 4.61 -10.57
CA GLU A 65 -13.83 5.61 -11.57
C GLU A 65 -12.61 5.17 -12.38
N SER A 66 -11.75 4.32 -11.85
CA SER A 66 -10.64 3.71 -12.61
C SER A 66 -11.14 2.71 -13.66
N LYS A 67 -12.22 1.99 -13.40
CA LYS A 67 -12.87 1.03 -14.31
C LYS A 67 -11.90 0.04 -14.96
N GLY A 68 -10.93 -0.45 -14.20
CA GLY A 68 -9.91 -1.40 -14.68
C GLY A 68 -8.91 -0.84 -15.71
N ARG A 69 -8.89 0.49 -15.94
CA ARG A 69 -7.92 1.12 -16.86
C ARG A 69 -6.50 1.13 -16.33
N ILE A 70 -6.36 1.33 -15.03
CA ILE A 70 -5.10 1.22 -14.27
C ILE A 70 -5.38 0.57 -12.93
N PRO A 71 -4.39 -0.13 -12.31
CA PRO A 71 -4.60 -0.81 -11.05
C PRO A 71 -4.86 0.16 -9.89
N VAL A 72 -5.73 -0.28 -8.97
CA VAL A 72 -6.00 0.38 -7.70
C VAL A 72 -5.44 -0.47 -6.57
N ILE A 73 -4.49 0.09 -5.83
CA ILE A 73 -3.85 -0.52 -4.67
C ILE A 73 -4.43 0.14 -3.43
N ALA A 74 -5.42 -0.47 -2.81
CA ALA A 74 -6.13 0.13 -1.68
C ALA A 74 -5.27 0.18 -0.42
N GLY A 75 -5.15 1.34 0.22
CA GLY A 75 -4.56 1.46 1.55
C GLY A 75 -5.50 0.86 2.59
N THR A 76 -5.12 -0.27 3.20
CA THR A 76 -5.97 -1.01 4.14
C THR A 76 -5.25 -1.36 5.44
N GLY A 77 -4.05 -0.79 5.65
CA GLY A 77 -3.25 -1.06 6.84
C GLY A 77 -3.79 -0.38 8.09
N SER A 78 -3.68 -1.09 9.22
CA SER A 78 -3.96 -0.60 10.56
C SER A 78 -2.96 -1.20 11.54
N ASN A 79 -2.83 -0.59 12.72
CA ASN A 79 -2.10 -1.19 13.84
C ASN A 79 -2.95 -2.24 14.60
N SER A 80 -4.23 -2.37 14.28
CA SER A 80 -5.11 -3.46 14.68
C SER A 80 -5.20 -4.50 13.56
N THR A 81 -4.87 -5.74 13.86
CA THR A 81 -4.92 -6.85 12.87
C THR A 81 -6.33 -7.07 12.35
N ASP A 82 -7.33 -7.05 13.26
CA ASP A 82 -8.74 -7.26 12.88
C ASP A 82 -9.27 -6.15 11.98
N GLU A 83 -8.90 -4.91 12.25
CA GLU A 83 -9.26 -3.76 11.42
C GLU A 83 -8.62 -3.87 10.03
N ALA A 84 -7.32 -4.19 9.95
CA ALA A 84 -6.63 -4.40 8.68
C ALA A 84 -7.27 -5.54 7.86
N ILE A 85 -7.68 -6.64 8.50
CA ILE A 85 -8.43 -7.72 7.84
C ILE A 85 -9.77 -7.22 7.31
N SER A 86 -10.52 -6.46 8.12
CA SER A 86 -11.84 -5.92 7.73
C SER A 86 -11.73 -5.00 6.51
N LEU A 87 -10.81 -4.03 6.54
CA LEU A 87 -10.56 -3.09 5.44
C LEU A 87 -10.08 -3.81 4.18
N THR A 88 -9.20 -4.82 4.34
CA THR A 88 -8.68 -5.58 3.20
C THR A 88 -9.78 -6.44 2.55
N LYS A 89 -10.64 -7.08 3.33
CA LYS A 89 -11.81 -7.81 2.81
C LYS A 89 -12.79 -6.90 2.08
N TYR A 90 -12.99 -5.68 2.58
CA TYR A 90 -13.82 -4.71 1.88
C TYR A 90 -13.20 -4.32 0.53
N ALA A 91 -11.90 -3.98 0.49
CA ALA A 91 -11.20 -3.64 -0.73
C ALA A 91 -11.25 -4.78 -1.77
N GLU A 92 -11.04 -6.03 -1.33
CA GLU A 92 -11.18 -7.23 -2.16
C GLU A 92 -12.60 -7.35 -2.74
N LYS A 93 -13.62 -7.21 -1.90
CA LYS A 93 -15.04 -7.32 -2.29
C LYS A 93 -15.44 -6.30 -3.36
N ILE A 94 -14.92 -5.09 -3.31
CA ILE A 94 -15.25 -4.03 -4.29
C ILE A 94 -14.37 -4.05 -5.53
N GLY A 95 -13.40 -4.96 -5.60
CA GLY A 95 -12.58 -5.19 -6.79
C GLY A 95 -11.32 -4.33 -6.89
N ALA A 96 -10.70 -3.96 -5.77
CA ALA A 96 -9.33 -3.44 -5.79
C ALA A 96 -8.35 -4.51 -6.28
N ASP A 97 -7.27 -4.10 -6.96
CA ASP A 97 -6.30 -5.00 -7.57
C ASP A 97 -5.24 -5.49 -6.58
N ALA A 98 -4.97 -4.72 -5.54
CA ALA A 98 -4.08 -5.07 -4.43
C ALA A 98 -4.40 -4.27 -3.16
N ALA A 99 -3.88 -4.72 -2.03
CA ALA A 99 -3.89 -4.02 -0.75
C ALA A 99 -2.49 -3.50 -0.41
N LEU A 100 -2.38 -2.22 -0.01
CA LEU A 100 -1.18 -1.64 0.57
C LEU A 100 -1.34 -1.59 2.09
N ILE A 101 -0.51 -2.37 2.80
CA ILE A 101 -0.65 -2.55 4.25
C ILE A 101 0.58 -2.03 4.95
N VAL A 102 0.44 -0.93 5.68
CA VAL A 102 1.50 -0.37 6.51
C VAL A 102 1.80 -1.28 7.70
N THR A 103 3.08 -1.38 8.09
CA THR A 103 3.46 -2.05 9.33
C THR A 103 2.73 -1.41 10.53
N PRO A 104 2.26 -2.21 11.53
CA PRO A 104 1.60 -1.65 12.71
C PRO A 104 2.44 -0.56 13.35
N TYR A 105 1.85 0.62 13.48
CA TYR A 105 2.45 1.82 14.06
C TYR A 105 2.00 1.99 15.52
N TYR A 106 2.74 2.76 16.31
CA TYR A 106 2.45 3.09 17.71
C TYR A 106 2.68 1.91 18.68
N ASN A 107 2.07 0.73 18.47
CA ASN A 107 2.15 -0.44 19.35
C ASN A 107 3.44 -1.26 19.20
N LYS A 108 4.32 -0.92 18.24
CA LYS A 108 5.70 -1.43 18.08
C LYS A 108 5.84 -2.95 18.20
N PRO A 109 5.23 -3.73 17.33
CA PRO A 109 5.40 -5.18 17.35
C PRO A 109 6.86 -5.60 17.11
N THR A 110 7.24 -6.77 17.61
CA THR A 110 8.50 -7.43 17.26
C THR A 110 8.47 -7.93 15.81
N GLN A 111 9.60 -8.42 15.27
CA GLN A 111 9.63 -9.02 13.93
C GLN A 111 8.67 -10.21 13.80
N GLU A 112 8.58 -11.03 14.84
CA GLU A 112 7.60 -12.12 14.87
C GLU A 112 6.16 -11.60 14.95
N GLY A 113 5.92 -10.53 15.70
CA GLY A 113 4.61 -9.85 15.72
C GLY A 113 4.21 -9.28 14.35
N LEU A 114 5.17 -8.70 13.62
CA LEU A 114 4.97 -8.27 12.24
C LEU A 114 4.59 -9.44 11.33
N TYR A 115 5.34 -10.54 11.41
CA TYR A 115 5.06 -11.75 10.65
C TYR A 115 3.64 -12.26 10.93
N GLN A 116 3.26 -12.41 12.20
CA GLN A 116 1.93 -12.90 12.57
C GLN A 116 0.80 -11.96 12.13
N HIS A 117 1.01 -10.64 12.19
CA HIS A 117 0.05 -9.66 11.71
C HIS A 117 -0.24 -9.83 10.21
N PHE A 118 0.81 -9.84 9.37
CA PHE A 118 0.65 -10.00 7.92
C PHE A 118 0.17 -11.40 7.54
N LYS A 119 0.60 -12.43 8.27
CA LYS A 119 0.12 -13.80 8.07
C LYS A 119 -1.39 -13.90 8.33
N ALA A 120 -1.88 -13.31 9.42
CA ALA A 120 -3.31 -13.31 9.73
C ALA A 120 -4.13 -12.61 8.62
N ILE A 121 -3.63 -11.51 8.05
CA ILE A 121 -4.30 -10.84 6.93
C ILE A 121 -4.26 -11.73 5.68
N ASN A 122 -3.10 -12.30 5.34
CA ASN A 122 -2.93 -13.23 4.22
C ASN A 122 -3.89 -14.42 4.30
N ASP A 123 -4.07 -14.99 5.49
CA ASP A 123 -4.92 -16.17 5.69
C ASP A 123 -6.43 -15.86 5.61
N ASN A 124 -6.80 -14.59 5.73
CA ASN A 124 -8.19 -14.13 5.72
C ASN A 124 -8.63 -13.43 4.44
N CYS A 125 -7.72 -13.16 3.50
CA CYS A 125 -7.97 -12.43 2.26
C CYS A 125 -7.29 -13.15 1.09
N SER A 126 -7.76 -12.92 -0.13
CA SER A 126 -7.17 -13.50 -1.35
C SER A 126 -6.56 -12.46 -2.28
N ILE A 127 -6.76 -11.17 -1.96
CA ILE A 127 -6.19 -10.05 -2.71
C ILE A 127 -4.67 -10.00 -2.56
N PRO A 128 -3.90 -9.65 -3.62
CA PRO A 128 -2.47 -9.41 -3.51
C PRO A 128 -2.13 -8.34 -2.48
N ILE A 129 -1.11 -8.56 -1.66
CA ILE A 129 -0.70 -7.68 -0.57
C ILE A 129 0.70 -7.12 -0.85
N ILE A 130 0.82 -5.79 -0.78
CA ILE A 130 2.08 -5.06 -0.80
C ILE A 130 2.34 -4.54 0.61
N ILE A 131 3.44 -4.96 1.21
CA ILE A 131 3.88 -4.48 2.52
C ILE A 131 4.27 -3.00 2.39
N TYR A 132 3.87 -2.15 3.32
CA TYR A 132 4.37 -0.78 3.38
C TYR A 132 5.24 -0.59 4.62
N ASN A 133 6.54 -0.46 4.38
CA ASN A 133 7.54 -0.28 5.43
C ASN A 133 8.01 1.17 5.46
N ILE A 134 7.59 1.92 6.48
CA ILE A 134 7.88 3.34 6.67
C ILE A 134 8.32 3.66 8.11
N PRO A 135 9.53 3.28 8.51
CA PRO A 135 10.03 3.47 9.87
C PRO A 135 9.95 4.90 10.41
N PRO A 136 10.14 5.97 9.61
CA PRO A 136 10.01 7.33 10.11
C PRO A 136 8.61 7.67 10.67
N ARG A 137 7.58 6.93 10.27
CA ARG A 137 6.19 7.13 10.76
C ARG A 137 5.70 6.01 11.67
N SER A 138 6.02 4.76 11.34
CA SER A 138 5.58 3.58 12.13
C SER A 138 6.46 3.32 13.35
N VAL A 139 7.69 3.88 13.38
CA VAL A 139 8.73 3.60 14.39
C VAL A 139 9.21 2.13 14.38
N VAL A 140 8.63 1.31 13.53
CA VAL A 140 8.98 -0.10 13.36
C VAL A 140 9.56 -0.29 11.98
N ASP A 141 10.70 -0.95 11.90
CA ASP A 141 11.33 -1.35 10.64
C ASP A 141 11.23 -2.87 10.48
N MET A 142 10.54 -3.31 9.46
CA MET A 142 10.50 -4.72 9.08
C MET A 142 11.80 -5.07 8.36
N ASN A 143 12.57 -6.00 8.91
CA ASN A 143 13.81 -6.43 8.29
C ASN A 143 13.58 -7.33 7.06
N VAL A 144 14.62 -7.48 6.23
CA VAL A 144 14.54 -8.26 4.98
C VAL A 144 14.25 -9.75 5.25
N ASP A 145 14.70 -10.28 6.39
CA ASP A 145 14.45 -11.68 6.76
C ASP A 145 12.96 -11.93 7.06
N THR A 146 12.33 -11.01 7.75
CA THR A 146 10.88 -11.07 7.98
C THR A 146 10.10 -10.94 6.68
N MET A 147 10.52 -10.03 5.77
CA MET A 147 9.91 -9.90 4.44
C MET A 147 10.04 -11.18 3.63
N ALA A 148 11.21 -11.85 3.67
CA ALA A 148 11.43 -13.10 2.96
C ALA A 148 10.50 -14.22 3.46
N ARG A 149 10.34 -14.36 4.78
CA ARG A 149 9.36 -15.29 5.37
C ARG A 149 7.92 -14.99 4.94
N LEU A 150 7.57 -13.70 4.86
CA LEU A 150 6.24 -13.28 4.41
C LEU A 150 6.03 -13.56 2.93
N PHE A 151 7.06 -13.40 2.09
CA PHE A 151 6.96 -13.69 0.65
C PHE A 151 6.72 -15.17 0.33
N GLU A 152 6.96 -16.08 1.27
CA GLU A 152 6.55 -17.49 1.15
C GLU A 152 5.02 -17.68 1.24
N LEU A 153 4.28 -16.66 1.72
CA LEU A 153 2.84 -16.68 1.80
C LEU A 153 2.22 -16.31 0.44
N LYS A 154 1.07 -16.92 0.14
CA LYS A 154 0.44 -16.89 -1.19
C LYS A 154 0.15 -15.49 -1.73
N ASN A 155 -0.28 -14.56 -0.87
CA ASN A 155 -0.79 -13.27 -1.32
C ASN A 155 0.22 -12.12 -1.15
N ILE A 156 1.35 -12.33 -0.47
CA ILE A 156 2.38 -11.31 -0.31
C ILE A 156 3.20 -11.22 -1.59
N ILE A 157 3.13 -10.09 -2.30
CA ILE A 157 3.76 -9.94 -3.62
C ILE A 157 4.91 -8.93 -3.66
N GLY A 158 5.11 -8.12 -2.62
CA GLY A 158 6.17 -7.10 -2.65
C GLY A 158 6.12 -6.14 -1.49
N VAL A 159 6.92 -5.09 -1.62
CA VAL A 159 7.04 -4.01 -0.64
C VAL A 159 6.99 -2.64 -1.31
N LYS A 160 6.37 -1.66 -0.65
CA LYS A 160 6.64 -0.24 -0.79
C LYS A 160 7.63 0.14 0.31
N ASP A 161 8.88 0.38 -0.06
CA ASP A 161 9.95 0.70 0.88
C ASP A 161 10.15 2.21 0.99
N ALA A 162 9.95 2.74 2.18
CA ALA A 162 10.14 4.15 2.53
C ALA A 162 11.17 4.31 3.67
N THR A 163 12.17 3.42 3.71
CA THR A 163 13.28 3.51 4.68
C THR A 163 14.34 4.53 4.29
N GLY A 164 14.47 4.84 2.99
CA GLY A 164 15.58 5.62 2.44
C GLY A 164 16.89 4.81 2.30
N ASP A 165 16.95 3.57 2.76
CA ASP A 165 18.14 2.70 2.62
C ASP A 165 18.11 1.94 1.29
N LEU A 166 18.81 2.47 0.31
CA LEU A 166 18.92 1.89 -1.03
C LEU A 166 19.62 0.53 -1.09
N ASN A 167 20.39 0.14 -0.05
CA ASN A 167 21.03 -1.18 -0.01
C ASN A 167 19.99 -2.30 0.14
N ARG A 168 18.82 -1.98 0.68
CA ARG A 168 17.71 -2.93 0.86
C ARG A 168 17.22 -3.49 -0.47
N VAL A 169 17.24 -2.70 -1.54
CA VAL A 169 16.83 -3.15 -2.89
C VAL A 169 17.63 -4.38 -3.30
N ASN A 170 18.95 -4.31 -3.18
CA ASN A 170 19.82 -5.43 -3.52
C ASN A 170 19.67 -6.62 -2.56
N GLN A 171 19.52 -6.36 -1.26
CA GLN A 171 19.31 -7.40 -0.25
C GLN A 171 17.99 -8.15 -0.50
N GLN A 172 16.91 -7.43 -0.76
CA GLN A 172 15.59 -7.98 -1.08
C GLN A 172 15.64 -8.81 -2.36
N LYS A 173 16.25 -8.26 -3.44
CA LYS A 173 16.41 -8.97 -4.71
C LYS A 173 17.21 -10.26 -4.57
N LYS A 174 18.33 -10.23 -3.80
CA LYS A 174 19.16 -11.41 -3.55
C LYS A 174 18.41 -12.50 -2.79
N LYS A 175 17.52 -12.12 -1.87
CA LYS A 175 16.86 -13.05 -0.95
C LYS A 175 15.54 -13.60 -1.51
N MET A 176 14.78 -12.78 -2.23
CA MET A 176 13.44 -13.10 -2.69
C MET A 176 13.32 -13.22 -4.22
N GLY A 177 14.39 -12.87 -4.96
CA GLY A 177 14.38 -12.98 -6.42
C GLY A 177 13.66 -11.82 -7.13
N PRO A 178 13.53 -11.93 -8.47
CA PRO A 178 12.97 -10.86 -9.31
C PRO A 178 11.44 -10.72 -9.22
N ASP A 179 10.75 -11.73 -8.71
CA ASP A 179 9.28 -11.73 -8.63
C ASP A 179 8.76 -10.92 -7.44
N PHE A 180 9.62 -10.61 -6.47
CA PHE A 180 9.28 -9.73 -5.35
C PHE A 180 9.26 -8.28 -5.83
N ILE A 181 8.06 -7.68 -5.86
CA ILE A 181 7.86 -6.31 -6.33
C ILE A 181 8.45 -5.32 -5.31
N GLN A 182 9.27 -4.40 -5.79
CA GLN A 182 9.89 -3.37 -4.96
C GLN A 182 9.49 -1.99 -5.47
N LEU A 183 8.61 -1.31 -4.72
CA LEU A 183 8.16 0.06 -5.01
C LEU A 183 8.86 1.05 -4.07
N SER A 184 9.33 2.18 -4.62
CA SER A 184 9.83 3.27 -3.78
C SER A 184 8.69 3.99 -3.09
N GLY A 185 8.85 4.24 -1.79
CA GLY A 185 7.97 5.10 -0.99
C GLY A 185 8.57 6.47 -0.68
N GLU A 186 9.73 6.79 -1.28
CA GLU A 186 10.49 8.01 -1.02
C GLU A 186 10.88 8.68 -2.35
N ASP A 187 10.28 9.84 -2.63
CA ASP A 187 10.45 10.55 -3.92
C ASP A 187 11.91 10.98 -4.15
N GLY A 188 12.60 11.42 -3.10
CA GLY A 188 13.98 11.90 -3.19
C GLY A 188 15.00 10.84 -3.62
N THR A 189 14.69 9.57 -3.40
CA THR A 189 15.57 8.44 -3.75
C THR A 189 14.99 7.54 -4.85
N ALA A 190 13.80 7.85 -5.37
CA ALA A 190 13.07 6.96 -6.29
C ALA A 190 13.87 6.62 -7.56
N LEU A 191 14.59 7.59 -8.15
CA LEU A 191 15.41 7.34 -9.34
C LEU A 191 16.48 6.28 -9.05
N GLU A 192 17.27 6.48 -7.99
CA GLU A 192 18.35 5.55 -7.65
C GLU A 192 17.79 4.19 -7.18
N PHE A 193 16.65 4.18 -6.48
CA PHE A 193 15.95 2.96 -6.09
C PHE A 193 15.61 2.11 -7.34
N ASN A 194 15.06 2.74 -8.38
CA ASN A 194 14.70 2.05 -9.63
C ASN A 194 15.95 1.59 -10.40
N MET A 195 17.03 2.39 -10.42
CA MET A 195 18.30 1.97 -11.03
C MET A 195 18.92 0.74 -10.36
N ARG A 196 18.63 0.49 -9.09
CA ARG A 196 19.07 -0.71 -8.33
C ARG A 196 18.15 -1.92 -8.52
N GLY A 197 17.03 -1.76 -9.21
CA GLY A 197 16.11 -2.86 -9.56
C GLY A 197 14.72 -2.74 -8.96
N GLY A 198 14.36 -1.60 -8.38
CA GLY A 198 12.96 -1.23 -8.13
C GLY A 198 12.18 -1.03 -9.42
N VAL A 199 10.85 -0.93 -9.32
CA VAL A 199 9.95 -0.87 -10.48
C VAL A 199 8.99 0.32 -10.42
#